data_b91cd2744bf19fbc6cb6c6d586399a30
#
_entry.id   b91cd2744bf19fbc6cb6c6d586399a30
#
_cell.length_a   1.000
_cell.length_b   1.000
_cell.length_c   1.000
_cell.angle_alpha   90.00
_cell.angle_beta   90.00
_cell.angle_gamma   90.00
#
_symmetry.space_group_name_H-M   'P 1'
#
loop_
_entity.id
_entity.type
_entity.pdbx_description
1 polymer ?
#
loop_
_entity_poly.entity_id
_entity_poly.type
_entity_poly.pdbx_seq_one_letter_code
_entity_poly.pdbx_strand_id
1 'polypeptide(L)'
;KSGTVISGNITTGQDSVGAYVLDNTVSFNGSVITTGTNSSNTSIGVLLANGIGTYTMNNVTVNAKNGVGIYLGTGANLTHNGTVTTENGIGIYVANGTTLTTGTTVLNVKNGGTGVYIDQGTANLGTTGSLTFNFSSGGGIGIYNNGGTMNIGSNISVTGSGSLAATKDGSLTSSGTLNIGTGAVGLLGEYGAATITPKEIRNTASGIINATSGGIGLAAIKSGAGPGALVTITNAGTISASGQSAGNDPSIGIYTDTANVVNTGTINVGANGIGIYAVFNGTGITVQNNNVKMNGSNGIGVYLKDGVALASGNSITGSGSNNTGLVLENTAVPTSVGTISLGADSIGVMATGTTATGIINGNISVGAGNNAIGIVATNGANVTLSAASTVTTGANGIGVYVNTASTAVVNDASKVSVGTGGVYLYSNGGNLSFAGNLVVNDQIGIAANGGTVATLGATSITVTNGGIGAYIKGSVPTLTGTAINLQSGTASKYSMGIYYDGVTGIGTAPTINQTGNYTIGMVLNNSSGTASGVNISGQNQIGIMAQQGSVLNAGGTVTIAGDKNIGIYGDNSNITANSGIFVGNSTYTADKSSSSIGIFMKGGTY
;
A
#
# COMPACT_ATOMS: atom_id res chain seq x y z
N LYS A 1 7.28 45.96 40.87
CA LYS A 1 7.09 47.19 40.06
C LYS A 1 6.72 46.75 38.65
N SER A 2 5.64 47.21 38.11
CA SER A 2 5.26 46.99 36.72
C SER A 2 6.29 47.65 35.77
N GLY A 3 6.69 46.99 34.70
CA GLY A 3 7.58 47.52 33.67
C GLY A 3 9.09 47.32 33.92
N THR A 4 9.49 46.37 34.74
CA THR A 4 10.91 46.02 34.90
C THR A 4 11.44 45.36 33.63
N VAL A 5 12.59 45.80 33.11
CA VAL A 5 13.30 45.22 31.97
C VAL A 5 14.61 44.61 32.46
N ILE A 6 14.84 43.34 32.08
CA ILE A 6 16.09 42.63 32.32
C ILE A 6 16.82 42.53 30.97
N SER A 7 18.02 43.12 30.85
CA SER A 7 18.84 43.13 29.65
C SER A 7 20.21 42.43 29.82
N GLY A 8 20.52 41.97 31.03
CA GLY A 8 21.77 41.28 31.34
C GLY A 8 21.69 39.76 31.19
N ASN A 9 22.87 39.10 31.09
CA ASN A 9 22.96 37.65 31.08
C ASN A 9 22.70 37.04 32.47
N ILE A 10 21.99 35.92 32.47
CA ILE A 10 21.73 35.13 33.69
C ILE A 10 22.42 33.78 33.53
N THR A 11 23.28 33.44 34.45
CA THR A 11 23.93 32.14 34.50
C THR A 11 23.59 31.45 35.81
N THR A 12 23.04 30.26 35.73
CA THR A 12 22.62 29.47 36.89
C THR A 12 23.66 28.37 37.16
N GLY A 13 24.08 28.24 38.39
CA GLY A 13 24.88 27.10 38.84
C GLY A 13 24.04 25.84 39.02
N GLN A 14 24.66 24.80 39.56
CA GLN A 14 24.02 23.55 39.94
C GLN A 14 22.96 23.82 41.04
N ASP A 15 21.80 23.14 40.97
CA ASP A 15 20.73 23.19 41.98
C ASP A 15 20.30 24.61 42.37
N SER A 16 20.25 25.51 41.39
CA SER A 16 20.03 26.94 41.62
C SER A 16 18.96 27.52 40.67
N VAL A 17 18.36 28.61 41.05
CA VAL A 17 17.45 29.42 40.21
C VAL A 17 18.12 30.74 39.85
N GLY A 18 18.28 31.02 38.55
CA GLY A 18 18.96 32.23 38.07
C GLY A 18 18.18 33.49 38.29
N ALA A 19 16.89 33.49 37.91
CA ALA A 19 15.96 34.57 38.21
C ALA A 19 14.63 34.00 38.72
N TYR A 20 14.18 34.57 39.82
CA TYR A 20 12.85 34.28 40.39
C TYR A 20 11.98 35.53 40.27
N VAL A 21 10.87 35.43 39.54
CA VAL A 21 9.96 36.54 39.29
C VAL A 21 8.60 36.20 39.84
N LEU A 22 8.10 37.07 40.75
CA LEU A 22 6.84 36.92 41.45
C LEU A 22 5.96 38.17 41.21
N ASP A 23 4.72 37.96 40.81
CA ASP A 23 3.62 38.95 40.75
C ASP A 23 3.88 40.26 39.96
N ASN A 24 4.69 40.22 38.89
CA ASN A 24 4.99 41.44 38.14
C ASN A 24 5.05 41.19 36.63
N THR A 25 4.77 42.24 35.87
CA THR A 25 5.08 42.27 34.44
C THR A 25 6.55 42.59 34.26
N VAL A 26 7.33 41.62 33.74
CA VAL A 26 8.76 41.77 33.47
C VAL A 26 9.03 41.45 32.01
N SER A 27 9.86 42.26 31.38
CA SER A 27 10.38 42.03 30.03
C SER A 27 11.85 41.65 30.07
N PHE A 28 12.24 40.62 29.29
CA PHE A 28 13.62 40.23 29.09
C PHE A 28 14.02 40.60 27.65
N ASN A 29 15.05 41.40 27.45
CA ASN A 29 15.51 41.85 26.15
C ASN A 29 16.98 41.56 25.94
N GLY A 30 17.34 40.82 24.91
CA GLY A 30 18.73 40.52 24.53
C GLY A 30 19.54 39.73 25.57
N SER A 31 18.85 39.11 26.52
CA SER A 31 19.49 38.35 27.60
C SER A 31 19.90 36.94 27.13
N VAL A 32 21.01 36.41 27.67
CA VAL A 32 21.39 34.99 27.56
C VAL A 32 21.12 34.33 28.88
N ILE A 33 20.34 33.26 28.88
CA ILE A 33 19.99 32.49 30.07
C ILE A 33 20.65 31.13 29.96
N THR A 34 21.50 30.78 30.88
CA THR A 34 22.21 29.49 30.84
C THR A 34 22.01 28.75 32.15
N THR A 35 21.52 27.51 32.07
CA THR A 35 21.42 26.61 33.23
C THR A 35 22.70 25.83 33.45
N GLY A 36 22.92 25.36 34.67
CA GLY A 36 24.14 24.62 35.08
C GLY A 36 24.33 23.34 34.28
N THR A 37 25.57 22.82 34.37
CA THR A 37 26.06 21.73 33.51
C THR A 37 25.97 20.35 34.15
N ASN A 38 25.25 20.19 35.26
CA ASN A 38 25.23 18.92 36.00
C ASN A 38 24.04 18.01 35.66
N SER A 39 24.19 16.71 35.89
CA SER A 39 23.25 15.62 35.60
C SER A 39 22.01 15.55 36.50
N SER A 40 21.87 16.41 37.51
CA SER A 40 20.78 16.36 38.49
C SER A 40 19.46 17.01 38.06
N ASN A 41 19.40 17.68 36.90
CA ASN A 41 18.17 18.31 36.30
C ASN A 41 17.43 19.29 37.22
N THR A 42 18.05 19.85 38.22
CA THR A 42 17.43 20.69 39.27
C THR A 42 17.67 22.19 39.08
N SER A 43 18.49 22.58 38.10
CA SER A 43 18.77 23.99 37.83
C SER A 43 17.67 24.61 36.97
N ILE A 44 17.21 25.81 37.34
CA ILE A 44 16.21 26.59 36.60
C ILE A 44 16.83 27.93 36.20
N GLY A 45 16.83 28.25 34.91
CA GLY A 45 17.33 29.54 34.41
C GLY A 45 16.47 30.70 34.89
N VAL A 46 15.17 30.65 34.57
CA VAL A 46 14.16 31.63 35.03
C VAL A 46 12.92 30.90 35.55
N LEU A 47 12.51 31.22 36.76
CA LEU A 47 11.26 30.77 37.34
C LEU A 47 10.27 31.95 37.37
N LEU A 48 9.20 31.85 36.60
CA LEU A 48 8.06 32.77 36.62
C LEU A 48 7.00 32.13 37.51
N ALA A 49 6.91 32.57 38.77
CA ALA A 49 6.12 31.90 39.79
C ALA A 49 4.80 32.63 40.11
N ASN A 50 3.80 31.83 40.46
CA ASN A 50 2.55 32.17 41.14
C ASN A 50 2.06 33.65 41.02
N GLY A 51 1.57 34.03 39.88
CA GLY A 51 0.99 35.36 39.72
C GLY A 51 0.25 35.51 38.41
N ILE A 52 -0.73 36.41 38.39
CA ILE A 52 -1.46 36.81 37.18
C ILE A 52 -0.55 37.74 36.35
N GLY A 53 0.69 37.28 36.06
CA GLY A 53 1.67 38.09 35.35
C GLY A 53 1.72 37.77 33.84
N THR A 54 1.86 38.82 33.02
CA THR A 54 2.18 38.69 31.60
C THR A 54 3.66 39.03 31.41
N TYR A 55 4.41 38.05 30.92
CA TYR A 55 5.86 38.14 30.71
C TYR A 55 6.17 38.17 29.23
N THR A 56 7.16 38.95 28.83
CA THR A 56 7.62 39.00 27.43
C THR A 56 9.13 38.78 27.38
N MET A 57 9.57 37.86 26.53
CA MET A 57 10.97 37.61 26.23
C MET A 57 11.23 37.87 24.74
N ASN A 58 11.90 39.00 24.43
CA ASN A 58 12.23 39.40 23.06
C ASN A 58 13.73 39.27 22.80
N ASN A 59 14.10 38.55 21.74
CA ASN A 59 15.48 38.25 21.34
C ASN A 59 16.29 37.61 22.48
N VAL A 60 15.63 36.78 23.27
CA VAL A 60 16.27 36.04 24.38
C VAL A 60 16.80 34.73 23.90
N THR A 61 18.07 34.43 24.25
CA THR A 61 18.69 33.11 24.03
C THR A 61 18.65 32.34 25.35
N VAL A 62 18.05 31.14 25.32
CA VAL A 62 18.00 30.22 26.47
C VAL A 62 18.83 28.98 26.15
N ASN A 63 19.79 28.64 27.03
CA ASN A 63 20.59 27.44 26.93
C ASN A 63 20.32 26.55 28.15
N ALA A 64 19.48 25.55 28.01
CA ALA A 64 19.13 24.60 29.06
C ALA A 64 19.92 23.30 28.88
N LYS A 65 20.94 23.10 29.69
CA LYS A 65 21.71 21.86 29.75
C LYS A 65 21.47 21.15 31.09
N ASN A 66 20.97 19.91 31.04
CA ASN A 66 20.63 19.14 32.24
C ASN A 66 19.77 19.90 33.27
N GLY A 67 18.83 20.72 32.81
CA GLY A 67 17.97 21.54 33.68
C GLY A 67 16.79 22.13 32.93
N VAL A 68 16.07 23.07 33.50
CA VAL A 68 14.96 23.78 32.92
C VAL A 68 15.37 25.21 32.56
N GLY A 69 15.27 25.61 31.30
CA GLY A 69 15.61 26.97 30.89
C GLY A 69 14.63 28.00 31.45
N ILE A 70 13.35 27.83 31.19
CA ILE A 70 12.27 28.68 31.69
C ILE A 70 11.20 27.79 32.33
N TYR A 71 10.82 28.09 33.56
CA TYR A 71 9.72 27.42 34.26
C TYR A 71 8.56 28.38 34.45
N LEU A 72 7.40 28.05 33.86
CA LEU A 72 6.14 28.80 34.07
C LEU A 72 5.37 28.14 35.20
N GLY A 73 5.33 28.79 36.36
CA GLY A 73 4.49 28.42 37.50
C GLY A 73 3.05 28.92 37.33
N THR A 74 2.12 28.39 38.13
CA THR A 74 0.69 28.61 38.05
C THR A 74 0.33 30.09 37.87
N GLY A 75 -0.53 30.41 36.89
CA GLY A 75 -1.00 31.77 36.58
C GLY A 75 -0.08 32.61 35.69
N ALA A 76 1.12 32.15 35.36
CA ALA A 76 2.05 32.87 34.49
C ALA A 76 1.63 32.78 33.00
N ASN A 77 1.71 33.92 32.29
CA ASN A 77 1.52 33.98 30.84
C ASN A 77 2.82 34.49 30.19
N LEU A 78 3.44 33.70 29.33
CA LEU A 78 4.70 34.06 28.66
C LEU A 78 4.49 34.22 27.16
N THR A 79 4.98 35.34 26.59
CA THR A 79 5.26 35.45 25.16
C THR A 79 6.75 35.37 24.93
N HIS A 80 7.20 34.36 24.15
CA HIS A 80 8.61 34.13 23.84
C HIS A 80 8.93 34.38 22.35
N ASN A 81 9.98 35.19 22.12
CA ASN A 81 10.61 35.41 20.82
C ASN A 81 12.12 35.23 20.98
N GLY A 82 12.76 34.37 20.23
CA GLY A 82 14.20 34.15 20.32
C GLY A 82 14.61 32.69 20.13
N THR A 83 15.72 32.31 20.76
CA THR A 83 16.29 30.96 20.59
C THR A 83 16.29 30.21 21.92
N VAL A 84 15.80 28.98 21.92
CA VAL A 84 15.95 28.04 23.04
C VAL A 84 16.77 26.85 22.59
N THR A 85 17.86 26.59 23.27
CA THR A 85 18.70 25.39 23.07
C THR A 85 18.56 24.50 24.30
N THR A 86 18.20 23.23 24.09
CA THR A 86 18.11 22.25 25.18
C THR A 86 19.00 21.05 24.89
N GLU A 87 19.69 20.56 25.91
CA GLU A 87 20.56 19.38 25.88
C GLU A 87 20.33 18.57 27.17
N ASN A 88 19.79 17.34 27.06
CA ASN A 88 19.38 16.49 28.19
C ASN A 88 18.48 17.21 29.22
N GLY A 89 17.77 18.26 28.84
CA GLY A 89 16.97 19.08 29.74
C GLY A 89 15.67 19.53 29.08
N ILE A 90 15.00 20.48 29.72
CA ILE A 90 13.75 21.09 29.24
C ILE A 90 14.03 22.56 28.91
N GLY A 91 13.69 22.98 27.69
CA GLY A 91 13.81 24.39 27.30
C GLY A 91 12.80 25.28 28.04
N ILE A 92 11.52 24.98 27.90
CA ILE A 92 10.42 25.71 28.55
C ILE A 92 9.47 24.70 29.19
N TYR A 93 9.23 24.83 30.49
CA TYR A 93 8.23 24.06 31.26
C TYR A 93 6.97 24.89 31.47
N VAL A 94 5.79 24.34 31.12
CA VAL A 94 4.49 25.02 31.16
C VAL A 94 3.58 24.30 32.14
N ALA A 95 3.48 24.77 33.37
CA ALA A 95 2.68 24.15 34.42
C ALA A 95 1.17 24.38 34.24
N ASN A 96 0.37 23.68 35.04
CA ASN A 96 -1.11 23.82 35.06
C ASN A 96 -1.53 25.27 35.32
N GLY A 97 -2.54 25.74 34.58
CA GLY A 97 -3.06 27.09 34.69
C GLY A 97 -2.16 28.18 34.10
N THR A 98 -1.13 27.81 33.30
CA THR A 98 -0.24 28.75 32.62
C THR A 98 -0.44 28.75 31.11
N THR A 99 -0.04 29.86 30.45
CA THR A 99 -0.09 29.98 29.00
C THR A 99 1.29 30.40 28.46
N LEU A 100 1.83 29.57 27.53
CA LEU A 100 2.94 29.94 26.68
C LEU A 100 2.43 30.35 25.29
N THR A 101 2.91 31.48 24.79
CA THR A 101 2.74 31.87 23.38
C THR A 101 4.11 32.05 22.75
N THR A 102 4.40 31.37 21.64
CA THR A 102 5.61 31.62 20.88
C THR A 102 5.32 32.47 19.66
N GLY A 103 6.14 33.51 19.46
CA GLY A 103 6.23 34.24 18.22
C GLY A 103 7.31 33.64 17.32
N THR A 104 8.24 34.47 16.80
CA THR A 104 9.38 33.97 16.02
C THR A 104 10.39 33.31 16.97
N THR A 105 10.36 31.98 17.02
CA THR A 105 11.14 31.19 17.97
C THR A 105 11.89 30.05 17.27
N VAL A 106 13.15 29.82 17.67
CA VAL A 106 13.97 28.68 17.25
C VAL A 106 14.22 27.77 18.45
N LEU A 107 13.88 26.50 18.32
CA LEU A 107 14.12 25.47 19.33
C LEU A 107 15.20 24.50 18.82
N ASN A 108 16.39 24.54 19.41
CA ASN A 108 17.48 23.60 19.14
C ASN A 108 17.43 22.49 20.20
N VAL A 109 17.11 21.27 19.80
CA VAL A 109 16.94 20.11 20.71
C VAL A 109 18.05 19.10 20.48
N LYS A 110 18.79 18.75 21.52
CA LYS A 110 19.99 17.89 21.48
C LYS A 110 19.93 16.82 22.55
N ASN A 111 20.56 15.68 22.27
CA ASN A 111 20.86 14.61 23.24
C ASN A 111 19.65 14.19 24.10
N GLY A 112 18.49 13.99 23.49
CA GLY A 112 17.27 13.58 24.22
C GLY A 112 16.55 14.71 24.98
N GLY A 113 16.95 15.97 24.81
CA GLY A 113 16.27 17.13 25.43
C GLY A 113 14.83 17.30 24.96
N THR A 114 14.05 18.09 25.71
CA THR A 114 12.68 18.50 25.38
C THR A 114 12.63 20.01 25.19
N GLY A 115 12.17 20.48 24.01
CA GLY A 115 12.07 21.91 23.72
C GLY A 115 11.03 22.61 24.61
N VAL A 116 9.79 22.13 24.58
CA VAL A 116 8.68 22.59 25.42
C VAL A 116 8.04 21.40 26.11
N TYR A 117 7.95 21.43 27.43
CA TYR A 117 7.21 20.46 28.23
C TYR A 117 5.93 21.09 28.78
N ILE A 118 4.76 20.57 28.41
CA ILE A 118 3.46 21.07 28.85
C ILE A 118 2.93 20.09 29.89
N ASP A 119 2.79 20.56 31.13
CA ASP A 119 2.22 19.80 32.23
C ASP A 119 0.85 20.40 32.60
N GLN A 120 -0.20 19.94 31.94
CA GLN A 120 -1.59 20.42 32.10
C GLN A 120 -1.80 21.91 31.80
N GLY A 121 -0.81 22.64 31.30
CA GLY A 121 -0.89 24.04 30.89
C GLY A 121 -1.41 24.20 29.46
N THR A 122 -1.35 25.45 28.95
CA THR A 122 -1.70 25.79 27.56
C THR A 122 -0.48 26.29 26.81
N ALA A 123 -0.23 25.81 25.61
CA ALA A 123 0.82 26.31 24.73
C ALA A 123 0.25 26.66 23.34
N ASN A 124 0.41 27.92 22.93
CA ASN A 124 0.10 28.43 21.60
C ASN A 124 1.40 28.61 20.84
N LEU A 125 1.72 27.68 19.97
CA LEU A 125 3.03 27.52 19.35
C LEU A 125 3.00 27.92 17.87
N GLY A 126 3.81 28.90 17.50
CA GLY A 126 3.86 29.43 16.13
C GLY A 126 2.55 30.08 15.66
N THR A 127 1.69 30.52 16.57
CA THR A 127 0.40 31.15 16.24
C THR A 127 0.56 32.60 15.79
N THR A 128 1.61 33.28 16.20
CA THR A 128 1.89 34.69 15.90
C THR A 128 3.21 34.93 15.16
N GLY A 129 3.91 33.85 14.73
CA GLY A 129 5.20 33.94 14.02
C GLY A 129 5.64 32.58 13.48
N SER A 130 6.93 32.44 13.15
CA SER A 130 7.50 31.17 12.70
C SER A 130 8.13 30.41 13.87
N LEU A 131 7.92 29.09 13.92
CA LEU A 131 8.55 28.21 14.89
C LEU A 131 9.42 27.18 14.15
N THR A 132 10.71 27.14 14.50
CA THR A 132 11.67 26.21 13.89
C THR A 132 12.21 25.26 14.94
N PHE A 133 12.16 23.96 14.67
CA PHE A 133 12.78 22.92 15.46
C PHE A 133 13.99 22.37 14.74
N ASN A 134 15.15 22.42 15.39
CA ASN A 134 16.39 21.81 14.91
C ASN A 134 16.78 20.67 15.87
N PHE A 135 16.64 19.45 15.41
CA PHE A 135 17.13 18.28 16.15
C PHE A 135 18.56 17.95 15.73
N SER A 136 19.45 17.81 16.69
CA SER A 136 20.84 17.42 16.46
C SER A 136 21.33 16.44 17.53
N SER A 137 22.36 15.66 17.21
CA SER A 137 23.03 14.67 18.07
C SER A 137 22.12 14.02 19.13
N GLY A 138 21.71 12.78 18.89
CA GLY A 138 20.93 11.99 19.86
C GLY A 138 19.42 12.26 19.88
N GLY A 139 18.91 13.13 18.96
CA GLY A 139 17.47 13.39 18.85
C GLY A 139 16.88 14.14 20.05
N GLY A 140 15.56 14.06 20.21
CA GLY A 140 14.82 14.66 21.30
C GLY A 140 13.35 14.87 20.94
N ILE A 141 12.64 15.59 21.81
CA ILE A 141 11.23 15.92 21.64
C ILE A 141 11.09 17.44 21.55
N GLY A 142 10.55 17.94 20.45
CA GLY A 142 10.30 19.38 20.32
C GLY A 142 9.30 19.86 21.36
N ILE A 143 8.15 19.17 21.45
CA ILE A 143 7.07 19.49 22.38
C ILE A 143 6.57 18.19 23.00
N TYR A 144 6.59 18.10 24.33
CA TYR A 144 5.97 17.01 25.07
C TYR A 144 4.74 17.53 25.83
N ASN A 145 3.58 16.96 25.55
CA ASN A 145 2.33 17.35 26.19
C ASN A 145 1.86 16.26 27.17
N ASN A 146 1.85 16.59 28.45
CA ASN A 146 1.34 15.75 29.54
C ASN A 146 -0.05 16.27 29.99
N GLY A 147 -1.09 15.96 29.23
CA GLY A 147 -2.47 16.27 29.59
C GLY A 147 -2.90 17.74 29.44
N GLY A 148 -2.05 18.61 28.90
CA GLY A 148 -2.38 20.03 28.67
C GLY A 148 -3.04 20.30 27.31
N THR A 149 -3.26 21.58 27.02
CA THR A 149 -3.78 22.06 25.73
C THR A 149 -2.62 22.55 24.86
N MET A 150 -2.55 22.06 23.63
CA MET A 150 -1.55 22.48 22.66
C MET A 150 -2.20 22.93 21.36
N ASN A 151 -1.93 24.17 20.95
CA ASN A 151 -2.35 24.75 19.69
C ASN A 151 -1.11 24.99 18.82
N ILE A 152 -1.00 24.28 17.71
CA ILE A 152 0.05 24.49 16.73
C ILE A 152 -0.52 25.36 15.61
N GLY A 153 0.01 26.56 15.46
CA GLY A 153 -0.44 27.55 14.46
C GLY A 153 0.37 27.46 13.16
N SER A 154 0.74 28.59 12.62
CA SER A 154 1.32 28.80 11.30
C SER A 154 2.56 27.95 10.93
N ASN A 155 3.37 28.37 10.01
CA ASN A 155 4.49 27.62 9.45
C ASN A 155 5.49 27.12 10.51
N ILE A 156 5.58 25.82 10.65
CA ILE A 156 6.54 25.17 11.55
C ILE A 156 7.48 24.31 10.69
N SER A 157 8.78 24.54 10.89
CA SER A 157 9.83 23.78 10.20
C SER A 157 10.54 22.85 11.17
N VAL A 158 10.87 21.65 10.71
CA VAL A 158 11.63 20.65 11.49
C VAL A 158 12.82 20.19 10.68
N THR A 159 13.99 20.14 11.32
CA THR A 159 15.22 19.57 10.76
C THR A 159 15.83 18.56 11.72
N GLY A 160 16.47 17.52 11.18
CA GLY A 160 17.07 16.44 11.97
C GLY A 160 16.08 15.38 12.45
N SER A 161 16.53 14.48 13.30
CA SER A 161 15.76 13.33 13.79
C SER A 161 15.21 13.56 15.18
N GLY A 162 13.90 13.58 15.35
CA GLY A 162 13.20 13.76 16.61
C GLY A 162 11.70 13.85 16.42
N SER A 163 10.93 13.95 17.51
CA SER A 163 9.48 14.19 17.44
C SER A 163 9.19 15.66 17.58
N LEU A 164 8.40 16.24 16.66
CA LEU A 164 8.03 17.65 16.77
C LEU A 164 7.10 17.87 17.97
N ALA A 165 6.01 17.11 18.05
CA ALA A 165 5.14 17.12 19.22
C ALA A 165 4.84 15.69 19.65
N ALA A 166 5.00 15.41 20.94
CA ALA A 166 4.68 14.12 21.54
C ALA A 166 3.74 14.31 22.74
N THR A 167 2.89 13.32 22.96
CA THR A 167 2.03 13.24 24.15
C THR A 167 2.07 11.82 24.71
N LYS A 168 1.94 11.73 26.03
CA LYS A 168 1.66 10.46 26.70
C LYS A 168 0.23 10.52 27.22
N ASP A 169 -0.61 9.57 26.78
CA ASP A 169 -2.02 9.47 27.15
C ASP A 169 -2.84 10.76 26.94
N GLY A 170 -2.39 11.66 26.05
CA GLY A 170 -3.00 12.95 25.73
C GLY A 170 -3.54 13.05 24.30
N SER A 171 -4.00 14.24 23.91
CA SER A 171 -4.42 14.57 22.54
C SER A 171 -3.53 15.64 21.92
N LEU A 172 -3.34 15.58 20.60
CA LEU A 172 -2.55 16.53 19.80
C LEU A 172 -3.38 17.02 18.62
N THR A 173 -3.34 18.33 18.35
CA THR A 173 -4.01 18.91 17.18
C THR A 173 -3.07 19.87 16.44
N SER A 174 -3.03 19.76 15.12
CA SER A 174 -2.31 20.69 14.24
C SER A 174 -3.26 21.30 13.23
N SER A 175 -3.17 22.62 13.04
CA SER A 175 -3.88 23.38 12.01
C SER A 175 -2.94 24.12 11.05
N GLY A 176 -1.63 24.07 11.31
CA GLY A 176 -0.60 24.76 10.52
C GLY A 176 0.12 23.85 9.54
N THR A 177 1.23 24.35 8.97
CA THR A 177 2.10 23.60 8.09
C THR A 177 3.27 23.01 8.88
N LEU A 178 3.41 21.69 8.87
CA LEU A 178 4.52 20.94 9.45
C LEU A 178 5.40 20.36 8.34
N ASN A 179 6.69 20.68 8.36
CA ASN A 179 7.67 20.09 7.44
C ASN A 179 8.58 19.15 8.23
N ILE A 180 8.44 17.86 8.00
CA ILE A 180 9.07 16.80 8.77
C ILE A 180 10.20 16.18 7.92
N GLY A 181 11.42 16.29 8.40
CA GLY A 181 12.61 15.78 7.72
C GLY A 181 13.03 14.38 8.18
N THR A 182 14.28 14.05 7.89
CA THR A 182 14.88 12.73 8.07
C THR A 182 14.68 12.16 9.48
N GLY A 183 13.99 11.02 9.57
CA GLY A 183 13.79 10.26 10.82
C GLY A 183 12.97 10.98 11.89
N ALA A 184 12.38 12.13 11.58
CA ALA A 184 11.53 12.88 12.51
C ALA A 184 10.07 12.43 12.43
N VAL A 185 9.33 12.62 13.55
CA VAL A 185 7.89 12.40 13.62
C VAL A 185 7.18 13.73 13.85
N GLY A 186 6.13 14.03 13.08
CA GLY A 186 5.37 15.27 13.22
C GLY A 186 4.61 15.30 14.53
N LEU A 187 3.55 14.53 14.64
CA LEU A 187 2.78 14.37 15.88
C LEU A 187 2.87 12.92 16.35
N LEU A 188 3.38 12.70 17.56
CA LEU A 188 3.56 11.39 18.17
C LEU A 188 2.71 11.27 19.44
N GLY A 189 1.85 10.27 19.51
CA GLY A 189 1.17 9.88 20.75
C GLY A 189 1.65 8.51 21.23
N GLU A 190 2.02 8.43 22.52
CA GLU A 190 2.25 7.18 23.23
C GLU A 190 1.07 6.88 24.14
N TYR A 191 0.48 5.68 24.01
CA TYR A 191 -0.75 5.32 24.73
C TYR A 191 -0.58 4.00 25.47
N GLY A 192 -0.86 4.04 26.76
CA GLY A 192 -0.76 2.90 27.66
C GLY A 192 -2.07 2.60 28.40
N ALA A 193 -2.02 1.70 29.37
CA ALA A 193 -3.17 1.31 30.18
C ALA A 193 -3.82 2.48 30.94
N ALA A 194 -3.09 3.58 31.18
CA ALA A 194 -3.61 4.78 31.80
C ALA A 194 -4.53 5.61 30.88
N THR A 195 -4.53 5.34 29.56
CA THR A 195 -5.43 6.00 28.61
C THR A 195 -6.84 5.42 28.74
N ILE A 196 -7.61 5.95 29.68
CA ILE A 196 -8.97 5.48 30.00
C ILE A 196 -10.10 6.31 29.38
N THR A 197 -9.75 7.42 28.72
CA THR A 197 -10.70 8.28 27.99
C THR A 197 -10.28 8.38 26.52
N PRO A 198 -11.23 8.55 25.58
CA PRO A 198 -10.90 8.71 24.17
C PRO A 198 -9.88 9.84 23.93
N LYS A 199 -8.87 9.57 23.09
CA LYS A 199 -7.82 10.52 22.73
C LYS A 199 -7.71 10.63 21.20
N GLU A 200 -7.23 11.79 20.75
CA GLU A 200 -7.10 12.07 19.32
C GLU A 200 -5.77 12.72 18.97
N ILE A 201 -5.15 12.23 17.89
CA ILE A 201 -4.10 12.93 17.15
C ILE A 201 -4.73 13.46 15.87
N ARG A 202 -4.76 14.78 15.70
CA ARG A 202 -5.56 15.40 14.65
C ARG A 202 -4.76 16.37 13.78
N ASN A 203 -4.85 16.19 12.47
CA ASN A 203 -4.56 17.19 11.46
C ASN A 203 -5.89 17.79 10.98
N THR A 204 -6.12 19.08 11.26
CA THR A 204 -7.39 19.75 10.89
C THR A 204 -7.49 20.01 9.40
N ALA A 205 -8.65 20.46 8.91
CA ALA A 205 -8.89 20.73 7.49
C ALA A 205 -7.92 21.75 6.87
N SER A 206 -7.40 22.70 7.66
CA SER A 206 -6.38 23.67 7.24
C SER A 206 -4.95 23.17 7.42
N GLY A 207 -4.73 22.05 8.11
CA GLY A 207 -3.41 21.53 8.41
C GLY A 207 -2.73 20.89 7.21
N ILE A 208 -1.43 21.15 7.04
CA ILE A 208 -0.58 20.59 6.01
C ILE A 208 0.62 19.92 6.69
N ILE A 209 0.88 18.67 6.37
CA ILE A 209 2.02 17.92 6.90
C ILE A 209 2.82 17.35 5.73
N ASN A 210 4.10 17.71 5.65
CA ASN A 210 5.02 17.26 4.63
C ASN A 210 6.09 16.37 5.27
N ALA A 211 5.94 15.05 5.20
CA ALA A 211 6.90 14.07 5.66
C ALA A 211 7.84 13.67 4.51
N THR A 212 9.13 13.89 4.66
CA THR A 212 10.16 13.64 3.65
C THR A 212 11.33 12.85 4.23
N SER A 213 12.08 12.19 3.37
CA SER A 213 13.36 11.54 3.73
C SER A 213 13.27 10.58 4.93
N GLY A 214 12.23 9.76 5.00
CA GLY A 214 11.99 8.82 6.11
C GLY A 214 11.27 9.43 7.31
N GLY A 215 10.70 10.64 7.18
CA GLY A 215 9.86 11.26 8.22
C GLY A 215 8.46 10.63 8.31
N ILE A 216 7.84 10.73 9.48
CA ILE A 216 6.47 10.26 9.73
C ILE A 216 5.58 11.46 10.06
N GLY A 217 4.45 11.60 9.36
CA GLY A 217 3.54 12.73 9.60
C GLY A 217 2.80 12.63 10.92
N LEU A 218 1.97 11.62 11.10
CA LEU A 218 1.21 11.34 12.33
C LEU A 218 1.55 9.93 12.81
N ALA A 219 1.78 9.77 14.12
CA ALA A 219 2.05 8.46 14.70
C ALA A 219 1.32 8.26 16.03
N ALA A 220 0.74 7.07 16.21
CA ALA A 220 0.26 6.60 17.51
C ALA A 220 0.89 5.24 17.81
N ILE A 221 1.59 5.15 18.94
CA ILE A 221 2.29 3.94 19.34
C ILE A 221 1.83 3.44 20.71
N LYS A 222 1.86 2.12 20.85
CA LYS A 222 1.52 1.43 22.07
C LYS A 222 2.65 1.54 23.10
N SER A 223 2.30 1.86 24.33
CA SER A 223 3.19 1.84 25.47
C SER A 223 2.72 0.78 26.48
N GLY A 224 3.49 -0.27 26.67
CA GLY A 224 3.16 -1.35 27.62
C GLY A 224 1.89 -2.14 27.23
N ALA A 225 0.91 -2.21 28.13
CA ALA A 225 -0.32 -2.98 27.93
C ALA A 225 -1.27 -2.39 26.85
N GLY A 226 -1.00 -1.17 26.37
CA GLY A 226 -1.87 -0.45 25.44
C GLY A 226 -3.01 0.32 26.13
N PRO A 227 -3.76 1.13 25.38
CA PRO A 227 -4.80 2.00 25.93
C PRO A 227 -6.03 1.22 26.38
N GLY A 228 -6.65 1.69 27.47
CA GLY A 228 -7.94 1.19 27.95
C GLY A 228 -9.14 1.83 27.22
N ALA A 229 -8.92 2.88 26.44
CA ALA A 229 -9.92 3.54 25.61
C ALA A 229 -9.46 3.68 24.17
N LEU A 230 -10.40 3.90 23.23
CA LEU A 230 -10.08 4.08 21.82
C LEU A 230 -9.27 5.36 21.60
N VAL A 231 -8.18 5.21 20.88
CA VAL A 231 -7.38 6.31 20.35
C VAL A 231 -7.67 6.44 18.86
N THR A 232 -7.74 7.67 18.35
CA THR A 232 -7.99 7.93 16.94
C THR A 232 -6.95 8.88 16.37
N ILE A 233 -6.42 8.53 15.19
CA ILE A 233 -5.70 9.48 14.34
C ILE A 233 -6.68 10.00 13.30
N THR A 234 -6.92 11.31 13.29
CA THR A 234 -7.80 11.97 12.33
C THR A 234 -6.99 12.86 11.38
N ASN A 235 -7.07 12.58 10.08
CA ASN A 235 -6.59 13.51 9.07
C ASN A 235 -7.77 14.10 8.31
N ALA A 236 -8.04 15.39 8.51
CA ALA A 236 -9.01 16.17 7.73
C ALA A 236 -8.33 17.12 6.73
N GLY A 237 -7.02 17.35 6.86
CA GLY A 237 -6.20 18.21 6.01
C GLY A 237 -5.42 17.45 4.95
N THR A 238 -4.24 17.96 4.63
CA THR A 238 -3.34 17.36 3.65
C THR A 238 -2.09 16.79 4.33
N ILE A 239 -1.76 15.53 4.00
CA ILE A 239 -0.48 14.91 4.37
C ILE A 239 0.24 14.55 3.08
N SER A 240 1.53 14.86 2.97
CA SER A 240 2.40 14.41 1.88
C SER A 240 3.49 13.52 2.47
N ALA A 241 3.64 12.30 1.96
CA ALA A 241 4.69 11.36 2.36
C ALA A 241 5.55 11.03 1.13
N SER A 242 6.80 11.48 1.08
CA SER A 242 7.65 11.36 -0.10
C SER A 242 9.12 11.15 0.25
N GLY A 243 9.76 10.26 -0.48
CA GLY A 243 11.17 9.94 -0.30
C GLY A 243 11.42 8.90 0.78
N GLN A 244 12.69 8.56 0.91
CA GLN A 244 13.20 7.63 1.91
C GLN A 244 14.45 8.20 2.57
N SER A 245 14.81 7.69 3.75
CA SER A 245 16.04 8.03 4.44
C SER A 245 17.27 7.45 3.70
N ALA A 246 18.47 7.85 4.10
CA ALA A 246 19.71 7.21 3.62
C ALA A 246 19.79 5.71 3.98
N GLY A 247 19.04 5.27 5.01
CA GLY A 247 18.88 3.87 5.39
C GLY A 247 17.76 3.13 4.64
N ASN A 248 17.14 3.75 3.64
CA ASN A 248 15.99 3.27 2.87
C ASN A 248 14.65 3.19 3.64
N ASP A 249 14.54 3.83 4.81
CA ASP A 249 13.25 3.91 5.50
C ASP A 249 12.30 4.84 4.74
N PRO A 250 11.10 4.40 4.37
CA PRO A 250 10.15 5.22 3.62
C PRO A 250 9.58 6.35 4.47
N SER A 251 9.23 7.47 3.84
CA SER A 251 8.37 8.46 4.50
C SER A 251 6.96 7.92 4.66
N ILE A 252 6.35 8.13 5.83
CA ILE A 252 5.03 7.61 6.17
C ILE A 252 4.07 8.76 6.49
N GLY A 253 2.90 8.76 5.87
CA GLY A 253 1.88 9.77 6.18
C GLY A 253 1.28 9.53 7.57
N ILE A 254 0.74 8.34 7.83
CA ILE A 254 0.17 7.93 9.11
C ILE A 254 0.72 6.56 9.50
N TYR A 255 1.26 6.46 10.71
CA TYR A 255 1.69 5.21 11.34
C TYR A 255 0.87 4.93 12.60
N THR A 256 0.42 3.69 12.78
CA THR A 256 -0.18 3.28 14.05
C THR A 256 -0.01 1.79 14.34
N ASP A 257 0.20 1.47 15.62
CA ASP A 257 0.08 0.12 16.17
C ASP A 257 -0.97 0.03 17.30
N THR A 258 -1.73 1.10 17.52
CA THR A 258 -2.68 1.18 18.66
C THR A 258 -3.93 2.03 18.41
N ALA A 259 -3.94 2.91 17.40
CA ALA A 259 -5.04 3.85 17.17
C ALA A 259 -5.86 3.50 15.93
N ASN A 260 -7.15 3.79 15.95
CA ASN A 260 -7.96 3.85 14.75
C ASN A 260 -7.51 5.02 13.85
N VAL A 261 -7.65 4.86 12.54
CA VAL A 261 -7.34 5.91 11.58
C VAL A 261 -8.62 6.35 10.87
N VAL A 262 -8.84 7.67 10.83
CA VAL A 262 -9.92 8.31 10.07
C VAL A 262 -9.30 9.35 9.14
N ASN A 263 -9.16 9.00 7.87
CA ASN A 263 -8.68 9.92 6.84
C ASN A 263 -9.85 10.43 5.99
N THR A 264 -10.30 11.64 6.27
CA THR A 264 -11.30 12.38 5.47
C THR A 264 -10.66 13.42 4.56
N GLY A 265 -9.41 13.78 4.82
CA GLY A 265 -8.60 14.67 4.01
C GLY A 265 -7.89 13.96 2.87
N THR A 266 -6.75 14.50 2.44
CA THR A 266 -5.94 13.92 1.36
C THR A 266 -4.59 13.44 1.90
N ILE A 267 -4.18 12.24 1.52
CA ILE A 267 -2.80 11.78 1.71
C ILE A 267 -2.16 11.64 0.32
N ASN A 268 -1.14 12.45 0.06
CA ASN A 268 -0.34 12.40 -1.17
C ASN A 268 0.88 11.51 -0.93
N VAL A 269 0.97 10.41 -1.65
CA VAL A 269 2.12 9.51 -1.61
C VAL A 269 3.04 9.85 -2.77
N GLY A 270 4.21 10.36 -2.44
CA GLY A 270 5.29 10.63 -3.38
C GLY A 270 6.14 9.38 -3.62
N ALA A 271 7.32 9.57 -4.24
CA ALA A 271 8.22 8.45 -4.52
C ALA A 271 8.67 7.74 -3.23
N ASN A 272 8.63 6.41 -3.22
CA ASN A 272 9.04 5.56 -2.10
C ASN A 272 8.32 5.87 -0.77
N GLY A 273 7.16 6.51 -0.80
CA GLY A 273 6.37 6.84 0.40
C GLY A 273 5.32 5.77 0.73
N ILE A 274 4.83 5.80 1.97
CA ILE A 274 3.68 5.03 2.43
C ILE A 274 2.61 6.00 2.92
N GLY A 275 1.38 5.86 2.43
CA GLY A 275 0.28 6.74 2.86
C GLY A 275 -0.15 6.42 4.29
N ILE A 276 -0.65 5.21 4.53
CA ILE A 276 -1.07 4.71 5.85
C ILE A 276 -0.40 3.37 6.11
N TYR A 277 0.28 3.25 7.25
CA TYR A 277 0.83 1.99 7.74
C TYR A 277 0.25 1.67 9.12
N ALA A 278 -0.62 0.67 9.19
CA ALA A 278 -1.27 0.25 10.42
C ALA A 278 -0.95 -1.21 10.73
N VAL A 279 -0.52 -1.47 11.97
CA VAL A 279 -0.13 -2.80 12.47
C VAL A 279 -0.96 -3.12 13.69
N PHE A 280 -1.56 -4.31 13.74
CA PHE A 280 -2.27 -4.75 14.93
C PHE A 280 -1.27 -5.14 16.04
N ASN A 281 -1.49 -4.62 17.24
CA ASN A 281 -0.68 -4.91 18.42
C ASN A 281 -1.56 -5.16 19.66
N GLY A 282 -2.56 -6.05 19.53
CA GLY A 282 -3.42 -6.49 20.63
C GLY A 282 -4.65 -5.63 20.90
N THR A 283 -4.93 -4.60 20.11
CA THR A 283 -6.18 -3.79 20.13
C THR A 283 -6.82 -3.79 18.75
N GLY A 284 -8.16 -3.87 18.67
CA GLY A 284 -8.87 -3.81 17.38
C GLY A 284 -8.66 -2.45 16.72
N ILE A 285 -7.87 -2.41 15.65
CA ILE A 285 -7.59 -1.20 14.88
C ILE A 285 -8.43 -1.21 13.61
N THR A 286 -9.07 -0.09 13.31
CA THR A 286 -9.81 0.14 12.08
C THR A 286 -9.21 1.32 11.32
N VAL A 287 -9.00 1.14 10.03
CA VAL A 287 -8.58 2.21 9.10
C VAL A 287 -9.76 2.57 8.21
N GLN A 288 -10.21 3.84 8.29
CA GLN A 288 -11.11 4.46 7.34
C GLN A 288 -10.31 5.42 6.46
N ASN A 289 -10.29 5.15 5.16
CA ASN A 289 -9.56 5.97 4.20
C ASN A 289 -10.45 6.42 3.04
N ASN A 290 -10.63 7.71 2.88
CA ASN A 290 -11.44 8.24 1.79
C ASN A 290 -10.61 8.71 0.59
N ASN A 291 -9.32 9.06 0.78
CA ASN A 291 -8.55 9.66 -0.30
C ASN A 291 -7.02 9.54 -0.10
N VAL A 292 -6.42 8.54 -0.74
CA VAL A 292 -4.96 8.44 -0.91
C VAL A 292 -4.63 8.63 -2.38
N LYS A 293 -3.69 9.53 -2.68
CA LYS A 293 -3.22 9.85 -4.03
C LYS A 293 -1.79 9.39 -4.23
N MET A 294 -1.58 8.44 -5.14
CA MET A 294 -0.28 7.87 -5.49
C MET A 294 0.37 8.68 -6.61
N ASN A 295 0.99 9.81 -6.27
CA ASN A 295 1.54 10.75 -7.25
C ASN A 295 3.00 10.42 -7.66
N GLY A 296 3.73 9.70 -6.80
CA GLY A 296 5.09 9.24 -7.07
C GLY A 296 5.12 7.77 -7.49
N SER A 297 6.35 7.24 -7.65
CA SER A 297 6.58 5.83 -8.00
C SER A 297 7.11 5.04 -6.81
N ASN A 298 6.95 3.71 -6.84
CA ASN A 298 7.41 2.77 -5.81
C ASN A 298 6.79 3.03 -4.41
N GLY A 299 5.60 3.63 -4.35
CA GLY A 299 4.90 3.91 -3.11
C GLY A 299 3.88 2.84 -2.74
N ILE A 300 3.42 2.88 -1.48
CA ILE A 300 2.32 2.06 -0.98
C ILE A 300 1.21 2.98 -0.48
N GLY A 301 -0.02 2.76 -0.97
CA GLY A 301 -1.15 3.59 -0.57
C GLY A 301 -1.57 3.32 0.87
N VAL A 302 -2.01 2.09 1.15
CA VAL A 302 -2.43 1.63 2.48
C VAL A 302 -1.82 0.27 2.75
N TYR A 303 -1.14 0.14 3.88
CA TYR A 303 -0.55 -1.12 4.35
C TYR A 303 -1.19 -1.51 5.68
N LEU A 304 -1.88 -2.64 5.70
CA LEU A 304 -2.55 -3.20 6.87
C LEU A 304 -1.91 -4.53 7.25
N LYS A 305 -1.55 -4.67 8.52
CA LYS A 305 -0.81 -5.84 9.00
C LYS A 305 -1.45 -6.45 10.26
N ASP A 306 -1.40 -7.79 10.33
CA ASP A 306 -1.71 -8.61 11.51
C ASP A 306 -3.11 -8.39 12.10
N GLY A 307 -4.14 -8.23 11.26
CA GLY A 307 -5.54 -8.19 11.70
C GLY A 307 -6.16 -6.79 11.79
N VAL A 308 -5.50 -5.76 11.23
CA VAL A 308 -6.08 -4.42 11.11
C VAL A 308 -7.26 -4.44 10.13
N ALA A 309 -8.40 -3.90 10.53
CA ALA A 309 -9.59 -3.82 9.68
C ALA A 309 -9.58 -2.57 8.76
N LEU A 310 -10.04 -2.71 7.52
CA LEU A 310 -10.33 -1.58 6.63
C LEU A 310 -11.85 -1.34 6.59
N ALA A 311 -12.27 -0.12 6.91
CA ALA A 311 -13.67 0.29 6.78
C ALA A 311 -14.05 0.51 5.30
N SER A 312 -15.34 0.55 5.01
CA SER A 312 -15.88 0.86 3.68
C SER A 312 -15.53 2.29 3.24
N GLY A 313 -15.59 2.57 1.93
CA GLY A 313 -15.36 3.90 1.37
C GLY A 313 -13.90 4.20 1.02
N ASN A 314 -13.01 3.20 1.05
CA ASN A 314 -11.61 3.38 0.67
C ASN A 314 -11.46 3.88 -0.78
N SER A 315 -10.58 4.86 -0.98
CA SER A 315 -10.20 5.39 -2.30
C SER A 315 -8.70 5.58 -2.39
N ILE A 316 -8.06 4.88 -3.33
CA ILE A 316 -6.64 4.97 -3.62
C ILE A 316 -6.48 5.22 -5.12
N THR A 317 -5.99 6.38 -5.50
CA THR A 317 -5.89 6.79 -6.90
C THR A 317 -4.54 7.41 -7.21
N GLY A 318 -4.09 7.32 -8.44
CA GLY A 318 -2.88 8.02 -8.88
C GLY A 318 -2.33 7.52 -10.20
N SER A 319 -1.43 8.32 -10.78
CA SER A 319 -0.79 8.05 -12.08
C SER A 319 0.68 7.61 -11.98
N GLY A 320 1.26 7.60 -10.78
CA GLY A 320 2.63 7.12 -10.57
C GLY A 320 2.77 5.63 -10.89
N SER A 321 3.97 5.20 -11.25
CA SER A 321 4.26 3.81 -11.65
C SER A 321 4.84 2.97 -10.51
N ASN A 322 4.81 1.64 -10.64
CA ASN A 322 5.36 0.68 -9.69
C ASN A 322 4.79 0.84 -8.26
N ASN A 323 3.56 1.26 -8.15
CA ASN A 323 2.90 1.46 -6.86
C ASN A 323 2.12 0.22 -6.41
N THR A 324 1.94 0.06 -5.09
CA THR A 324 0.98 -0.90 -4.55
C THR A 324 -0.14 -0.13 -3.84
N GLY A 325 -1.38 -0.34 -4.29
CA GLY A 325 -2.52 0.39 -3.72
C GLY A 325 -2.82 -0.04 -2.29
N LEU A 326 -3.19 -1.30 -2.11
CA LEU A 326 -3.55 -1.88 -0.81
C LEU A 326 -2.74 -3.14 -0.54
N VAL A 327 -2.07 -3.19 0.60
CA VAL A 327 -1.39 -4.40 1.11
C VAL A 327 -2.16 -4.91 2.33
N LEU A 328 -2.49 -6.20 2.30
CA LEU A 328 -3.13 -6.95 3.38
C LEU A 328 -2.15 -8.06 3.81
N GLU A 329 -1.33 -7.79 4.82
CA GLU A 329 -0.38 -8.78 5.35
C GLU A 329 -0.96 -9.42 6.61
N ASN A 330 -1.18 -10.73 6.59
CA ASN A 330 -1.78 -11.46 7.70
C ASN A 330 -3.08 -10.81 8.23
N THR A 331 -3.86 -10.22 7.33
CA THR A 331 -5.03 -9.42 7.66
C THR A 331 -6.22 -9.89 6.84
N ALA A 332 -7.35 -10.13 7.48
CA ALA A 332 -8.58 -10.52 6.80
C ALA A 332 -8.96 -9.50 5.72
N VAL A 333 -9.42 -10.00 4.57
CA VAL A 333 -9.88 -9.14 3.48
C VAL A 333 -11.11 -8.35 3.96
N PRO A 334 -11.12 -7.02 3.79
CA PRO A 334 -12.25 -6.19 4.23
C PRO A 334 -13.51 -6.46 3.39
N THR A 335 -14.68 -6.11 3.93
CA THR A 335 -15.97 -6.23 3.22
C THR A 335 -16.01 -5.41 1.93
N SER A 336 -15.19 -4.38 1.80
CA SER A 336 -14.97 -3.61 0.58
C SER A 336 -13.56 -3.04 0.54
N VAL A 337 -12.86 -3.25 -0.57
CA VAL A 337 -11.57 -2.57 -0.84
C VAL A 337 -11.77 -1.20 -1.50
N GLY A 338 -13.01 -0.83 -1.81
CA GLY A 338 -13.36 0.47 -2.39
C GLY A 338 -12.91 0.62 -3.85
N THR A 339 -12.45 1.83 -4.19
CA THR A 339 -11.90 2.14 -5.52
C THR A 339 -10.40 2.25 -5.47
N ILE A 340 -9.72 1.46 -6.31
CA ILE A 340 -8.26 1.53 -6.49
C ILE A 340 -7.99 1.77 -7.98
N SER A 341 -7.33 2.91 -8.30
CA SER A 341 -6.99 3.26 -9.69
C SER A 341 -5.55 3.77 -9.75
N LEU A 342 -4.66 2.98 -10.33
CA LEU A 342 -3.22 3.22 -10.31
C LEU A 342 -2.62 3.31 -11.72
N GLY A 343 -1.45 3.95 -11.80
CA GLY A 343 -0.67 4.06 -13.03
C GLY A 343 0.01 2.74 -13.45
N ALA A 344 0.96 2.85 -14.36
CA ALA A 344 1.65 1.74 -15.00
C ALA A 344 2.43 0.86 -14.00
N ASP A 345 2.63 -0.41 -14.35
CA ASP A 345 3.44 -1.39 -13.60
C ASP A 345 3.10 -1.52 -12.10
N SER A 346 1.87 -1.21 -11.73
CA SER A 346 1.42 -1.16 -10.33
C SER A 346 0.64 -2.41 -9.93
N ILE A 347 0.48 -2.61 -8.61
CA ILE A 347 -0.35 -3.67 -8.03
C ILE A 347 -1.56 -3.02 -7.35
N GLY A 348 -2.77 -3.45 -7.72
CA GLY A 348 -3.98 -2.94 -7.11
C GLY A 348 -4.13 -3.38 -5.66
N VAL A 349 -4.31 -4.69 -5.43
CA VAL A 349 -4.41 -5.31 -4.10
C VAL A 349 -3.39 -6.43 -3.97
N MET A 350 -2.63 -6.44 -2.90
CA MET A 350 -1.72 -7.52 -2.53
C MET A 350 -2.17 -8.14 -1.21
N ALA A 351 -2.64 -9.38 -1.26
CA ALA A 351 -2.96 -10.19 -0.08
C ALA A 351 -1.82 -11.19 0.16
N THR A 352 -1.26 -11.18 1.37
CA THR A 352 -0.12 -12.03 1.72
C THR A 352 -0.25 -12.59 3.14
N GLY A 353 0.10 -13.87 3.30
CA GLY A 353 0.02 -14.58 4.58
C GLY A 353 -1.28 -15.37 4.78
N THR A 354 -1.22 -16.39 5.63
CA THR A 354 -2.30 -17.40 5.80
C THR A 354 -3.60 -16.85 6.38
N THR A 355 -3.58 -15.73 7.07
CA THR A 355 -4.77 -15.06 7.62
C THR A 355 -5.35 -14.00 6.67
N ALA A 356 -4.69 -13.72 5.53
CA ALA A 356 -5.23 -12.87 4.48
C ALA A 356 -6.30 -13.61 3.68
N THR A 357 -7.48 -13.78 4.29
CA THR A 357 -8.60 -14.56 3.77
C THR A 357 -9.86 -13.71 3.66
N GLY A 358 -10.67 -13.94 2.62
CA GLY A 358 -11.98 -13.29 2.47
C GLY A 358 -12.33 -12.88 1.05
N ILE A 359 -13.35 -12.04 0.93
CA ILE A 359 -13.95 -11.63 -0.35
C ILE A 359 -13.48 -10.22 -0.70
N ILE A 360 -12.77 -10.08 -1.82
CA ILE A 360 -12.43 -8.78 -2.40
C ILE A 360 -13.66 -8.24 -3.12
N ASN A 361 -14.15 -7.09 -2.65
CA ASN A 361 -15.29 -6.39 -3.23
C ASN A 361 -14.89 -4.93 -3.50
N GLY A 362 -14.88 -4.50 -4.77
CA GLY A 362 -14.48 -3.14 -5.16
C GLY A 362 -14.07 -3.04 -6.62
N ASN A 363 -13.72 -1.83 -7.04
CA ASN A 363 -13.28 -1.53 -8.40
C ASN A 363 -11.76 -1.30 -8.43
N ILE A 364 -11.04 -2.18 -9.10
CA ILE A 364 -9.59 -2.14 -9.19
C ILE A 364 -9.19 -1.87 -10.64
N SER A 365 -8.43 -0.81 -10.88
CA SER A 365 -7.89 -0.46 -12.19
C SER A 365 -6.39 -0.19 -12.08
N VAL A 366 -5.59 -0.80 -12.93
CA VAL A 366 -4.14 -0.62 -12.99
C VAL A 366 -3.73 -0.32 -14.42
N GLY A 367 -2.82 0.62 -14.62
CA GLY A 367 -2.30 1.00 -15.93
C GLY A 367 -1.55 -0.13 -16.64
N ALA A 368 -1.01 0.16 -17.82
CA ALA A 368 -0.29 -0.81 -18.63
C ALA A 368 1.10 -1.14 -18.05
N GLY A 369 1.63 -2.33 -18.31
CA GLY A 369 3.00 -2.73 -17.98
C GLY A 369 3.11 -4.20 -17.62
N ASN A 370 4.31 -4.74 -17.71
CA ASN A 370 4.58 -6.15 -17.45
C ASN A 370 4.43 -6.52 -15.95
N ASN A 371 4.52 -5.53 -15.07
CA ASN A 371 4.31 -5.68 -13.62
C ASN A 371 2.93 -5.16 -13.17
N ALA A 372 2.06 -4.79 -14.11
CA ALA A 372 0.71 -4.35 -13.80
C ALA A 372 -0.15 -5.54 -13.37
N ILE A 373 -0.58 -5.60 -12.12
CA ILE A 373 -1.38 -6.70 -11.59
C ILE A 373 -2.58 -6.15 -10.81
N GLY A 374 -3.77 -6.62 -11.14
CA GLY A 374 -4.98 -6.21 -10.42
C GLY A 374 -4.98 -6.72 -8.99
N ILE A 375 -4.90 -8.05 -8.82
CA ILE A 375 -4.90 -8.73 -7.51
C ILE A 375 -3.76 -9.74 -7.45
N VAL A 376 -3.02 -9.73 -6.34
CA VAL A 376 -1.98 -10.72 -5.98
C VAL A 376 -2.41 -11.46 -4.72
N ALA A 377 -2.39 -12.80 -4.77
CA ALA A 377 -2.49 -13.67 -3.60
C ALA A 377 -1.19 -14.45 -3.43
N THR A 378 -0.52 -14.32 -2.28
CA THR A 378 0.78 -14.94 -2.04
C THR A 378 0.95 -15.39 -0.59
N ASN A 379 1.94 -16.25 -0.31
CA ASN A 379 2.31 -16.71 1.03
C ASN A 379 1.14 -17.32 1.85
N GLY A 380 0.27 -18.08 1.20
CA GLY A 380 -0.85 -18.76 1.87
C GLY A 380 -2.15 -17.94 1.92
N ALA A 381 -2.22 -16.78 1.28
CA ALA A 381 -3.45 -16.00 1.20
C ALA A 381 -4.57 -16.78 0.48
N ASN A 382 -5.81 -16.57 0.94
CA ASN A 382 -7.00 -17.19 0.35
C ASN A 382 -8.05 -16.11 0.05
N VAL A 383 -8.11 -15.69 -1.20
CA VAL A 383 -8.95 -14.56 -1.62
C VAL A 383 -10.04 -15.00 -2.61
N THR A 384 -11.20 -14.38 -2.49
CA THR A 384 -12.30 -14.55 -3.43
C THR A 384 -12.66 -13.21 -4.05
N LEU A 385 -12.59 -13.09 -5.38
CA LEU A 385 -13.12 -11.93 -6.09
C LEU A 385 -14.64 -12.05 -6.21
N SER A 386 -15.34 -11.06 -5.66
CA SER A 386 -16.80 -10.97 -5.73
C SER A 386 -17.28 -10.81 -7.18
N ALA A 387 -18.42 -11.38 -7.51
CA ALA A 387 -19.07 -11.17 -8.82
C ALA A 387 -19.51 -9.71 -9.07
N ALA A 388 -19.61 -8.89 -8.03
CA ALA A 388 -19.92 -7.46 -8.14
C ALA A 388 -18.69 -6.58 -8.41
N SER A 389 -17.48 -7.14 -8.26
CA SER A 389 -16.21 -6.41 -8.38
C SER A 389 -15.71 -6.36 -9.82
N THR A 390 -14.99 -5.31 -10.15
CA THR A 390 -14.27 -5.20 -11.43
C THR A 390 -12.78 -5.14 -11.23
N VAL A 391 -12.03 -5.85 -12.08
CA VAL A 391 -10.58 -5.76 -12.16
C VAL A 391 -10.20 -5.44 -13.59
N THR A 392 -9.50 -4.33 -13.78
CA THR A 392 -9.03 -3.90 -15.10
C THR A 392 -7.52 -3.66 -15.05
N THR A 393 -6.78 -4.22 -15.99
CA THR A 393 -5.36 -3.90 -16.20
C THR A 393 -5.12 -3.46 -17.63
N GLY A 394 -4.13 -2.61 -17.84
CA GLY A 394 -3.72 -2.19 -19.19
C GLY A 394 -2.98 -3.28 -19.95
N ALA A 395 -2.33 -2.93 -21.05
CA ALA A 395 -1.58 -3.85 -21.91
C ALA A 395 -0.49 -4.59 -21.11
N ASN A 396 -0.27 -5.86 -21.42
CA ASN A 396 0.65 -6.79 -20.77
C ASN A 396 0.39 -7.02 -19.26
N GLY A 397 -0.71 -6.53 -18.72
CA GLY A 397 -1.04 -6.70 -17.30
C GLY A 397 -1.65 -8.06 -16.97
N ILE A 398 -1.70 -8.39 -15.69
CA ILE A 398 -2.33 -9.60 -15.14
C ILE A 398 -3.54 -9.19 -14.32
N GLY A 399 -4.70 -9.79 -14.59
CA GLY A 399 -5.92 -9.50 -13.82
C GLY A 399 -5.82 -10.03 -12.39
N VAL A 400 -5.68 -11.36 -12.24
CA VAL A 400 -5.54 -12.03 -10.94
C VAL A 400 -4.33 -12.97 -10.98
N TYR A 401 -3.41 -12.80 -10.03
CA TYR A 401 -2.22 -13.61 -9.86
C TYR A 401 -2.27 -14.37 -8.54
N VAL A 402 -2.05 -15.68 -8.58
CA VAL A 402 -1.95 -16.51 -7.38
C VAL A 402 -0.64 -17.29 -7.37
N ASN A 403 0.10 -17.16 -6.26
CA ASN A 403 1.40 -17.81 -6.08
C ASN A 403 1.28 -19.07 -5.20
N THR A 404 2.37 -19.82 -5.10
CA THR A 404 2.50 -21.06 -4.33
C THR A 404 1.84 -20.96 -2.94
N ALA A 405 1.19 -22.05 -2.52
CA ALA A 405 0.45 -22.20 -1.27
C ALA A 405 -0.77 -21.28 -1.09
N SER A 406 -1.07 -20.42 -2.07
CA SER A 406 -2.18 -19.47 -2.01
C SER A 406 -3.38 -19.94 -2.83
N THR A 407 -4.55 -19.39 -2.56
CA THR A 407 -5.79 -19.69 -3.27
C THR A 407 -6.45 -18.41 -3.76
N ALA A 408 -6.92 -18.41 -5.01
CA ALA A 408 -7.79 -17.37 -5.53
C ALA A 408 -9.05 -18.00 -6.15
N VAL A 409 -10.22 -17.45 -5.79
CA VAL A 409 -11.51 -17.82 -6.37
C VAL A 409 -12.07 -16.59 -7.09
N VAL A 410 -12.41 -16.72 -8.36
CA VAL A 410 -13.01 -15.64 -9.17
C VAL A 410 -14.45 -16.02 -9.48
N ASN A 411 -15.41 -15.40 -8.78
CA ASN A 411 -16.82 -15.76 -8.89
C ASN A 411 -17.46 -15.36 -10.23
N ASP A 412 -16.91 -14.37 -10.91
CA ASP A 412 -17.31 -13.99 -12.28
C ASP A 412 -16.10 -13.46 -13.05
N ALA A 413 -15.49 -14.31 -13.86
CA ALA A 413 -14.34 -13.96 -14.67
C ALA A 413 -14.62 -12.90 -15.76
N SER A 414 -15.89 -12.70 -16.14
CA SER A 414 -16.28 -11.63 -17.08
C SER A 414 -16.06 -10.22 -16.53
N LYS A 415 -15.85 -10.08 -15.22
CA LYS A 415 -15.54 -8.82 -14.54
C LYS A 415 -14.04 -8.51 -14.50
N VAL A 416 -13.21 -9.44 -14.95
CA VAL A 416 -11.77 -9.22 -15.15
C VAL A 416 -11.56 -8.79 -16.59
N SER A 417 -10.84 -7.70 -16.82
CA SER A 417 -10.50 -7.18 -18.15
C SER A 417 -9.01 -6.86 -18.18
N VAL A 418 -8.32 -7.29 -19.22
CA VAL A 418 -6.89 -7.01 -19.41
C VAL A 418 -6.65 -6.45 -20.80
N GLY A 419 -5.65 -5.59 -20.94
CA GLY A 419 -5.27 -5.05 -22.25
C GLY A 419 -4.55 -6.07 -23.14
N THR A 420 -4.20 -5.65 -24.35
CA THR A 420 -3.49 -6.48 -25.35
C THR A 420 -2.23 -7.13 -24.74
N GLY A 421 -2.01 -8.41 -25.01
CA GLY A 421 -0.88 -9.18 -24.49
C GLY A 421 -0.99 -9.55 -23.00
N GLY A 422 -2.04 -9.13 -22.32
CA GLY A 422 -2.24 -9.43 -20.90
C GLY A 422 -2.75 -10.83 -20.61
N VAL A 423 -2.82 -11.19 -19.33
CA VAL A 423 -3.30 -12.47 -18.81
C VAL A 423 -4.46 -12.22 -17.85
N TYR A 424 -5.62 -12.83 -18.13
CA TYR A 424 -6.77 -12.66 -17.24
C TYR A 424 -6.53 -13.28 -15.86
N LEU A 425 -6.15 -14.56 -15.83
CA LEU A 425 -6.00 -15.35 -14.61
C LEU A 425 -4.66 -16.12 -14.68
N TYR A 426 -3.78 -15.92 -13.70
CA TYR A 426 -2.48 -16.57 -13.66
C TYR A 426 -2.23 -17.31 -12.35
N SER A 427 -2.01 -18.60 -12.42
CA SER A 427 -1.52 -19.46 -11.32
C SER A 427 -0.03 -19.74 -11.48
N ASN A 428 0.78 -19.40 -10.48
CA ASN A 428 2.19 -19.76 -10.37
C ASN A 428 2.39 -20.65 -9.14
N GLY A 429 1.98 -21.92 -9.25
CA GLY A 429 2.05 -22.88 -8.15
C GLY A 429 0.91 -22.78 -7.12
N GLY A 430 0.00 -21.83 -7.26
CA GLY A 430 -1.16 -21.67 -6.39
C GLY A 430 -2.42 -22.39 -6.89
N ASN A 431 -3.50 -22.28 -6.12
CA ASN A 431 -4.81 -22.82 -6.46
C ASN A 431 -5.70 -21.70 -7.01
N LEU A 432 -6.14 -21.84 -8.25
CA LEU A 432 -7.01 -20.88 -8.93
C LEU A 432 -8.31 -21.56 -9.31
N SER A 433 -9.45 -20.95 -8.94
CA SER A 433 -10.77 -21.39 -9.38
C SER A 433 -11.55 -20.22 -9.95
N PHE A 434 -12.36 -20.46 -10.96
CA PHE A 434 -13.17 -19.38 -11.56
C PHE A 434 -14.52 -19.86 -12.07
N ALA A 435 -15.48 -18.92 -12.12
CA ALA A 435 -16.77 -19.05 -12.78
C ALA A 435 -16.95 -17.92 -13.81
N GLY A 436 -17.99 -18.04 -14.64
CA GLY A 436 -18.30 -17.04 -15.66
C GLY A 436 -17.51 -17.22 -16.96
N ASN A 437 -17.82 -16.38 -17.93
CA ASN A 437 -17.28 -16.48 -19.28
C ASN A 437 -16.10 -15.54 -19.49
N LEU A 438 -15.06 -15.99 -20.16
CA LEU A 438 -13.94 -15.16 -20.62
C LEU A 438 -14.04 -14.89 -22.13
N VAL A 439 -13.79 -13.64 -22.52
CA VAL A 439 -13.62 -13.24 -23.92
C VAL A 439 -12.18 -12.78 -24.11
N VAL A 440 -11.41 -13.57 -24.80
CA VAL A 440 -9.96 -13.41 -25.02
C VAL A 440 -9.73 -12.89 -26.43
N ASN A 441 -9.22 -11.69 -26.57
CA ASN A 441 -8.96 -11.03 -27.84
C ASN A 441 -7.50 -10.54 -27.88
N ASP A 442 -6.60 -11.35 -28.42
CA ASP A 442 -5.16 -11.08 -28.41
C ASP A 442 -4.49 -11.10 -27.01
N GLN A 443 -5.09 -11.83 -26.05
CA GLN A 443 -4.59 -12.03 -24.70
C GLN A 443 -4.48 -13.52 -24.38
N ILE A 444 -4.12 -13.82 -23.11
CA ILE A 444 -4.19 -15.16 -22.55
C ILE A 444 -5.32 -15.20 -21.52
N GLY A 445 -6.27 -16.12 -21.70
CA GLY A 445 -7.36 -16.27 -20.74
C GLY A 445 -6.87 -16.80 -19.40
N ILE A 446 -6.21 -17.95 -19.43
CA ILE A 446 -5.66 -18.60 -18.25
C ILE A 446 -4.19 -18.93 -18.50
N ALA A 447 -3.30 -18.58 -17.58
CA ALA A 447 -1.94 -19.07 -17.54
C ALA A 447 -1.73 -19.92 -16.27
N ALA A 448 -1.08 -21.06 -16.38
CA ALA A 448 -0.70 -21.88 -15.23
C ALA A 448 0.75 -22.36 -15.36
N ASN A 449 1.55 -22.10 -14.32
CA ASN A 449 2.91 -22.61 -14.18
C ASN A 449 2.97 -23.39 -12.85
N GLY A 450 2.56 -24.67 -12.89
CA GLY A 450 2.30 -25.44 -11.67
C GLY A 450 0.98 -25.04 -10.97
N GLY A 451 0.72 -25.66 -9.82
CA GLY A 451 -0.52 -25.45 -9.05
C GLY A 451 -1.75 -26.12 -9.67
N THR A 452 -2.93 -25.65 -9.26
CA THR A 452 -4.21 -26.15 -9.78
C THR A 452 -5.03 -25.02 -10.40
N VAL A 453 -5.73 -25.34 -11.49
CA VAL A 453 -6.74 -24.46 -12.08
C VAL A 453 -8.01 -25.26 -12.26
N ALA A 454 -9.12 -24.78 -11.73
CA ALA A 454 -10.41 -25.44 -11.78
C ALA A 454 -11.52 -24.46 -12.19
N THR A 455 -12.58 -24.99 -12.79
CA THR A 455 -13.79 -24.23 -13.07
C THR A 455 -14.87 -24.49 -12.03
N LEU A 456 -15.64 -23.46 -11.72
CA LEU A 456 -16.79 -23.51 -10.81
C LEU A 456 -18.07 -23.48 -11.66
N GLY A 457 -18.58 -24.67 -12.02
CA GLY A 457 -19.75 -24.82 -12.89
C GLY A 457 -19.45 -24.73 -14.37
N ALA A 458 -20.49 -24.58 -15.19
CA ALA A 458 -20.36 -24.44 -16.64
C ALA A 458 -19.77 -23.05 -16.99
N THR A 459 -18.65 -23.05 -17.68
CA THR A 459 -17.93 -21.85 -18.12
C THR A 459 -17.61 -21.92 -19.60
N SER A 460 -17.39 -20.76 -20.24
CA SER A 460 -16.88 -20.72 -21.61
C SER A 460 -15.71 -19.73 -21.74
N ILE A 461 -14.77 -20.09 -22.61
CA ILE A 461 -13.68 -19.22 -23.02
C ILE A 461 -13.81 -18.99 -24.51
N THR A 462 -14.15 -17.79 -24.93
CA THR A 462 -14.22 -17.41 -26.34
C THR A 462 -12.93 -16.73 -26.75
N VAL A 463 -12.26 -17.26 -27.77
CA VAL A 463 -10.93 -16.80 -28.23
C VAL A 463 -11.00 -16.23 -29.63
N THR A 464 -10.44 -15.03 -29.80
CA THR A 464 -10.41 -14.33 -31.09
C THR A 464 -9.03 -13.68 -31.33
N ASN A 465 -8.76 -13.29 -32.56
CA ASN A 465 -7.66 -12.42 -32.98
C ASN A 465 -6.26 -12.83 -32.49
N GLY A 466 -5.98 -14.14 -32.43
CA GLY A 466 -4.68 -14.64 -32.00
C GLY A 466 -4.51 -14.77 -30.49
N GLY A 467 -5.58 -14.70 -29.72
CA GLY A 467 -5.55 -14.98 -28.28
C GLY A 467 -5.29 -16.47 -27.99
N ILE A 468 -5.01 -16.77 -26.73
CA ILE A 468 -4.81 -18.14 -26.21
C ILE A 468 -5.81 -18.36 -25.08
N GLY A 469 -6.67 -19.37 -25.20
CA GLY A 469 -7.65 -19.69 -24.17
C GLY A 469 -6.98 -20.12 -22.85
N ALA A 470 -6.06 -21.09 -22.92
CA ALA A 470 -5.27 -21.51 -21.77
C ALA A 470 -3.81 -21.81 -22.16
N TYR A 471 -2.83 -21.27 -21.44
CA TYR A 471 -1.41 -21.58 -21.53
C TYR A 471 -0.98 -22.33 -20.27
N ILE A 472 -0.53 -23.57 -20.42
CA ILE A 472 -0.27 -24.49 -19.31
C ILE A 472 1.17 -24.96 -19.34
N LYS A 473 1.88 -24.77 -18.23
CA LYS A 473 3.25 -25.23 -18.02
C LYS A 473 3.36 -25.95 -16.67
N GLY A 474 3.99 -27.13 -16.67
CA GLY A 474 4.36 -27.85 -15.44
C GLY A 474 3.20 -28.43 -14.62
N SER A 475 1.93 -28.26 -15.01
CA SER A 475 0.77 -28.84 -14.31
C SER A 475 -0.34 -29.22 -15.28
N VAL A 476 -1.24 -30.08 -14.85
CA VAL A 476 -2.45 -30.43 -15.61
C VAL A 476 -3.66 -29.78 -14.94
N PRO A 477 -4.27 -28.76 -15.54
CA PRO A 477 -5.44 -28.11 -14.97
C PRO A 477 -6.68 -29.01 -15.12
N THR A 478 -7.60 -28.89 -14.17
CA THR A 478 -8.91 -29.51 -14.23
C THR A 478 -9.91 -28.52 -14.80
N LEU A 479 -9.99 -28.43 -16.12
CA LEU A 479 -10.92 -27.56 -16.85
C LEU A 479 -12.20 -28.33 -17.28
N THR A 480 -12.66 -29.28 -16.48
CA THR A 480 -13.88 -30.05 -16.74
C THR A 480 -15.10 -29.14 -16.68
N GLY A 481 -15.97 -29.25 -17.68
CA GLY A 481 -17.15 -28.38 -17.80
C GLY A 481 -16.91 -27.03 -18.47
N THR A 482 -15.68 -26.76 -18.92
CA THR A 482 -15.37 -25.57 -19.72
C THR A 482 -15.54 -25.88 -21.21
N ALA A 483 -16.18 -24.99 -21.96
CA ALA A 483 -16.16 -24.97 -23.40
C ALA A 483 -15.19 -23.90 -23.91
N ILE A 484 -14.23 -24.27 -24.76
CA ILE A 484 -13.34 -23.30 -25.43
C ILE A 484 -13.85 -23.11 -26.86
N ASN A 485 -14.27 -21.90 -27.19
CA ASN A 485 -14.84 -21.55 -28.48
C ASN A 485 -13.86 -20.66 -29.26
N LEU A 486 -13.28 -21.18 -30.32
CA LEU A 486 -12.36 -20.46 -31.19
C LEU A 486 -13.14 -19.85 -32.36
N GLN A 487 -13.29 -18.53 -32.34
CA GLN A 487 -14.09 -17.84 -33.36
C GLN A 487 -13.26 -17.40 -34.58
N SER A 488 -12.11 -16.79 -34.38
CA SER A 488 -11.25 -16.39 -35.49
C SER A 488 -9.82 -16.07 -35.05
N GLY A 489 -8.86 -16.30 -35.91
CA GLY A 489 -7.50 -15.79 -35.89
C GLY A 489 -7.22 -15.06 -37.20
N THR A 490 -5.95 -14.82 -37.51
CA THR A 490 -5.47 -14.31 -38.78
C THR A 490 -4.41 -15.26 -39.38
N ALA A 491 -4.11 -15.11 -40.66
CA ALA A 491 -3.07 -15.93 -41.30
C ALA A 491 -1.68 -15.77 -40.66
N SER A 492 -1.42 -14.62 -40.02
CA SER A 492 -0.18 -14.34 -39.29
C SER A 492 -0.23 -14.66 -37.81
N LYS A 493 -1.46 -14.83 -37.23
CA LYS A 493 -1.63 -15.06 -35.80
C LYS A 493 -2.87 -15.95 -35.56
N TYR A 494 -2.63 -17.22 -35.32
CA TYR A 494 -3.69 -18.18 -35.03
C TYR A 494 -4.24 -17.99 -33.62
N SER A 495 -5.54 -18.06 -33.45
CA SER A 495 -6.16 -18.21 -32.14
C SER A 495 -6.00 -19.64 -31.63
N MET A 496 -5.59 -19.83 -30.39
CA MET A 496 -5.29 -21.14 -29.80
C MET A 496 -6.23 -21.45 -28.64
N GLY A 497 -6.74 -22.69 -28.60
CA GLY A 497 -7.56 -23.14 -27.49
C GLY A 497 -6.73 -23.38 -26.25
N ILE A 498 -5.89 -24.42 -26.28
CA ILE A 498 -4.98 -24.75 -25.17
C ILE A 498 -3.56 -24.93 -25.71
N TYR A 499 -2.59 -24.37 -25.03
CA TYR A 499 -1.16 -24.58 -25.29
C TYR A 499 -0.52 -25.25 -24.09
N TYR A 500 -0.06 -26.48 -24.24
CA TYR A 500 0.72 -27.22 -23.23
C TYR A 500 2.22 -27.10 -23.52
N ASP A 501 3.00 -26.71 -22.54
CA ASP A 501 4.44 -26.50 -22.63
C ASP A 501 5.19 -27.32 -21.56
N GLY A 502 5.86 -28.41 -21.99
CA GLY A 502 6.58 -29.30 -21.09
C GLY A 502 5.69 -30.08 -20.10
N VAL A 503 4.44 -30.33 -20.43
CA VAL A 503 3.47 -30.98 -19.53
C VAL A 503 3.43 -32.48 -19.82
N THR A 504 3.45 -33.31 -18.77
CA THR A 504 3.30 -34.76 -18.85
C THR A 504 2.00 -35.21 -18.18
N GLY A 505 1.39 -36.29 -18.75
CA GLY A 505 0.17 -36.84 -18.17
C GLY A 505 -1.08 -35.99 -18.39
N ILE A 506 -1.17 -35.29 -19.53
CA ILE A 506 -2.38 -34.56 -19.91
C ILE A 506 -3.56 -35.52 -19.92
N GLY A 507 -4.56 -35.24 -19.09
CA GLY A 507 -5.81 -35.99 -19.00
C GLY A 507 -6.88 -35.48 -19.97
N THR A 508 -8.14 -35.69 -19.63
CA THR A 508 -9.27 -35.26 -20.47
C THR A 508 -9.27 -33.72 -20.61
N ALA A 509 -8.98 -33.24 -21.81
CA ALA A 509 -9.07 -31.83 -22.13
C ALA A 509 -10.54 -31.36 -22.20
N PRO A 510 -10.83 -30.05 -22.01
CA PRO A 510 -12.17 -29.50 -22.18
C PRO A 510 -12.62 -29.62 -23.64
N THR A 511 -13.93 -29.46 -23.87
CA THR A 511 -14.49 -29.41 -25.24
C THR A 511 -13.97 -28.17 -25.96
N ILE A 512 -13.37 -28.36 -27.15
CA ILE A 512 -12.86 -27.29 -27.99
C ILE A 512 -13.68 -27.24 -29.27
N ASN A 513 -14.35 -26.10 -29.51
CA ASN A 513 -15.16 -25.84 -30.69
C ASN A 513 -14.42 -24.83 -31.58
N GLN A 514 -14.06 -25.24 -32.78
CA GLN A 514 -13.37 -24.39 -33.75
C GLN A 514 -14.35 -24.01 -34.87
N THR A 515 -14.97 -22.83 -34.77
CA THR A 515 -15.93 -22.35 -35.75
C THR A 515 -15.39 -21.23 -36.65
N GLY A 516 -14.35 -20.55 -36.23
CA GLY A 516 -13.71 -19.48 -37.01
C GLY A 516 -12.50 -19.97 -37.81
N ASN A 517 -11.94 -19.12 -38.65
CA ASN A 517 -10.78 -19.41 -39.47
C ASN A 517 -9.46 -19.16 -38.71
N TYR A 518 -8.38 -19.79 -39.15
CA TYR A 518 -7.03 -19.63 -38.58
C TYR A 518 -6.99 -19.90 -37.08
N THR A 519 -7.41 -21.10 -36.68
CA THR A 519 -7.43 -21.52 -35.28
C THR A 519 -6.67 -22.84 -35.08
N ILE A 520 -6.10 -23.00 -33.87
CA ILE A 520 -5.51 -24.26 -33.43
C ILE A 520 -6.20 -24.70 -32.15
N GLY A 521 -6.83 -25.86 -32.14
CA GLY A 521 -7.58 -26.33 -30.98
C GLY A 521 -6.65 -26.59 -29.79
N MET A 522 -5.64 -27.41 -30.00
CA MET A 522 -4.68 -27.79 -28.94
C MET A 522 -3.26 -27.81 -29.50
N VAL A 523 -2.32 -27.29 -28.74
CA VAL A 523 -0.88 -27.40 -29.01
C VAL A 523 -0.22 -28.18 -27.89
N LEU A 524 0.55 -29.20 -28.26
CA LEU A 524 1.48 -29.91 -27.38
C LEU A 524 2.90 -29.54 -27.82
N ASN A 525 3.62 -28.89 -26.91
CA ASN A 525 5.02 -28.53 -27.11
C ASN A 525 5.86 -29.25 -26.06
N ASN A 526 6.72 -30.21 -26.49
CA ASN A 526 7.48 -31.08 -25.58
C ASN A 526 6.61 -31.67 -24.46
N SER A 527 5.39 -32.10 -24.80
CA SER A 527 4.36 -32.49 -23.85
C SER A 527 3.80 -33.88 -24.18
N SER A 528 3.24 -34.57 -23.18
CA SER A 528 2.67 -35.88 -23.37
C SER A 528 1.35 -36.11 -22.67
N GLY A 529 0.44 -36.84 -23.30
CA GLY A 529 -0.82 -37.24 -22.71
C GLY A 529 -1.92 -37.53 -23.69
N THR A 530 -3.15 -37.63 -23.19
CA THR A 530 -4.35 -37.98 -23.96
C THR A 530 -5.12 -36.70 -24.30
N ALA A 531 -5.37 -36.43 -25.58
CA ALA A 531 -6.24 -35.38 -26.03
C ALA A 531 -7.67 -35.86 -26.19
N SER A 532 -8.64 -35.06 -25.79
CA SER A 532 -10.06 -35.23 -26.07
C SER A 532 -10.35 -34.92 -27.54
N GLY A 533 -11.57 -35.23 -28.01
CA GLY A 533 -12.03 -34.90 -29.35
C GLY A 533 -12.01 -33.38 -29.63
N VAL A 534 -11.78 -33.05 -30.90
CA VAL A 534 -11.82 -31.65 -31.40
C VAL A 534 -12.78 -31.58 -32.57
N ASN A 535 -13.64 -30.55 -32.57
CA ASN A 535 -14.57 -30.27 -33.66
C ASN A 535 -14.07 -29.08 -34.47
N ILE A 536 -13.80 -29.28 -35.72
CA ILE A 536 -13.32 -28.30 -36.71
C ILE A 536 -14.42 -28.02 -37.73
N SER A 537 -14.81 -26.75 -37.91
CA SER A 537 -15.86 -26.36 -38.88
C SER A 537 -15.57 -25.12 -39.72
N GLY A 538 -14.46 -24.46 -39.50
CA GLY A 538 -14.02 -23.28 -40.27
C GLY A 538 -13.04 -23.66 -41.42
N GLN A 539 -12.13 -22.73 -41.74
CA GLN A 539 -11.10 -22.90 -42.74
C GLN A 539 -9.71 -22.57 -42.18
N ASN A 540 -8.69 -23.20 -42.74
CA ASN A 540 -7.30 -23.03 -42.30
C ASN A 540 -7.11 -23.31 -40.80
N GLN A 541 -7.68 -24.41 -40.34
CA GLN A 541 -7.65 -24.79 -38.92
C GLN A 541 -6.74 -26.00 -38.71
N ILE A 542 -6.17 -26.09 -37.50
CA ILE A 542 -5.49 -27.29 -37.02
C ILE A 542 -6.24 -27.74 -35.75
N GLY A 543 -6.69 -29.00 -35.73
CA GLY A 543 -7.35 -29.54 -34.55
C GLY A 543 -6.38 -29.70 -33.38
N ILE A 544 -5.38 -30.53 -33.57
CA ILE A 544 -4.31 -30.80 -32.59
C ILE A 544 -2.94 -30.66 -33.28
N MET A 545 -2.05 -29.90 -32.70
CA MET A 545 -0.65 -29.74 -33.12
C MET A 545 0.27 -30.31 -32.07
N ALA A 546 1.05 -31.32 -32.41
CA ALA A 546 2.07 -31.92 -31.57
C ALA A 546 3.46 -31.63 -32.15
N GLN A 547 4.36 -31.07 -31.35
CA GLN A 547 5.68 -30.62 -31.79
C GLN A 547 6.78 -30.89 -30.74
N GLN A 548 8.04 -30.83 -31.15
CA GLN A 548 9.22 -30.90 -30.27
C GLN A 548 9.27 -32.17 -29.40
N GLY A 549 9.09 -33.36 -29.99
CA GLY A 549 9.17 -34.62 -29.26
C GLY A 549 7.92 -34.96 -28.43
N SER A 550 6.81 -34.27 -28.65
CA SER A 550 5.57 -34.57 -27.96
C SER A 550 5.05 -35.98 -28.23
N VAL A 551 4.39 -36.56 -27.21
CA VAL A 551 3.74 -37.87 -27.30
C VAL A 551 2.23 -37.70 -27.11
N LEU A 552 1.49 -37.80 -28.21
CA LEU A 552 0.04 -37.62 -28.23
C LEU A 552 -0.68 -38.96 -28.34
N ASN A 553 -1.60 -39.21 -27.40
CA ASN A 553 -2.65 -40.20 -27.54
C ASN A 553 -3.98 -39.47 -27.87
N ALA A 554 -4.42 -39.57 -29.12
CA ALA A 554 -5.71 -39.01 -29.53
C ALA A 554 -6.85 -39.95 -29.10
N GLY A 555 -7.31 -39.80 -27.85
CA GLY A 555 -8.33 -40.65 -27.24
C GLY A 555 -9.77 -40.28 -27.57
N GLY A 556 -10.03 -39.12 -28.17
CA GLY A 556 -11.34 -38.65 -28.57
C GLY A 556 -11.47 -38.46 -30.07
N THR A 557 -12.70 -38.41 -30.56
CA THR A 557 -13.00 -38.22 -31.99
C THR A 557 -12.57 -36.85 -32.49
N VAL A 558 -11.85 -36.79 -33.58
CA VAL A 558 -11.54 -35.57 -34.33
C VAL A 558 -12.49 -35.46 -35.52
N THR A 559 -13.36 -34.48 -35.53
CA THR A 559 -14.30 -34.24 -36.63
C THR A 559 -13.88 -32.99 -37.39
N ILE A 560 -13.71 -33.13 -38.69
CA ILE A 560 -13.28 -32.06 -39.59
C ILE A 560 -14.39 -31.79 -40.61
N ALA A 561 -14.92 -30.59 -40.60
CA ALA A 561 -15.81 -30.05 -41.63
C ALA A 561 -15.18 -28.75 -42.18
N GLY A 562 -15.45 -28.44 -43.45
CA GLY A 562 -14.85 -27.29 -44.13
C GLY A 562 -13.52 -27.55 -44.82
N ASP A 563 -12.90 -26.50 -45.36
CA ASP A 563 -11.78 -26.56 -46.28
C ASP A 563 -10.43 -26.20 -45.66
N LYS A 564 -9.35 -26.78 -46.20
CA LYS A 564 -7.94 -26.46 -45.81
C LYS A 564 -7.63 -26.71 -44.33
N ASN A 565 -8.24 -27.70 -43.74
CA ASN A 565 -8.07 -28.05 -42.34
C ASN A 565 -7.16 -29.24 -42.15
N ILE A 566 -6.46 -29.30 -41.01
CA ILE A 566 -5.69 -30.43 -40.57
C ILE A 566 -6.25 -30.92 -39.24
N GLY A 567 -6.63 -32.21 -39.17
CA GLY A 567 -7.13 -32.77 -37.92
C GLY A 567 -6.04 -32.87 -36.87
N ILE A 568 -4.95 -33.60 -37.20
CA ILE A 568 -3.76 -33.72 -36.34
C ILE A 568 -2.52 -33.37 -37.14
N TYR A 569 -1.74 -32.44 -36.66
CA TYR A 569 -0.42 -32.09 -37.21
C TYR A 569 0.69 -32.56 -36.25
N GLY A 570 1.59 -33.38 -36.73
CA GLY A 570 2.77 -33.88 -36.00
C GLY A 570 4.05 -33.31 -36.60
N ASP A 571 4.90 -32.65 -35.81
CA ASP A 571 6.24 -32.22 -36.16
C ASP A 571 7.25 -32.82 -35.18
N ASN A 572 8.03 -33.80 -35.63
CA ASN A 572 8.96 -34.56 -34.78
C ASN A 572 8.31 -35.10 -33.50
N SER A 573 7.15 -35.72 -33.62
CA SER A 573 6.33 -36.13 -32.47
C SER A 573 5.78 -37.55 -32.69
N ASN A 574 5.44 -38.24 -31.59
CA ASN A 574 4.84 -39.57 -31.64
C ASN A 574 3.32 -39.44 -31.41
N ILE A 575 2.54 -39.93 -32.35
CA ILE A 575 1.09 -39.84 -32.31
C ILE A 575 0.48 -41.24 -32.33
N THR A 576 -0.44 -41.51 -31.44
CA THR A 576 -1.29 -42.70 -31.43
C THR A 576 -2.76 -42.24 -31.48
N ALA A 577 -3.47 -42.59 -32.53
CA ALA A 577 -4.89 -42.26 -32.65
C ALA A 577 -5.74 -43.50 -32.30
N ASN A 578 -6.33 -43.51 -31.12
CA ASN A 578 -7.17 -44.61 -30.63
C ASN A 578 -8.66 -44.40 -30.92
N SER A 579 -9.05 -43.25 -31.48
CA SER A 579 -10.43 -42.90 -31.81
C SER A 579 -10.55 -42.45 -33.27
N GLY A 580 -11.77 -42.45 -33.80
CA GLY A 580 -12.01 -42.14 -35.21
C GLY A 580 -11.64 -40.68 -35.56
N ILE A 581 -11.03 -40.51 -36.73
CA ILE A 581 -10.84 -39.21 -37.36
C ILE A 581 -11.80 -39.12 -38.54
N PHE A 582 -12.80 -38.25 -38.47
CA PHE A 582 -13.81 -38.08 -39.51
C PHE A 582 -13.50 -36.82 -40.31
N VAL A 583 -13.15 -36.98 -41.57
CA VAL A 583 -13.02 -35.87 -42.51
C VAL A 583 -14.31 -35.79 -43.29
N GLY A 584 -15.14 -34.78 -42.98
CA GLY A 584 -16.42 -34.57 -43.66
C GLY A 584 -16.25 -33.89 -45.01
N ASN A 585 -17.35 -33.39 -45.57
CA ASN A 585 -17.38 -32.78 -46.89
C ASN A 585 -16.51 -31.52 -46.95
N SER A 586 -15.31 -31.66 -47.56
CA SER A 586 -14.56 -30.51 -48.08
C SER A 586 -14.95 -30.27 -49.55
N THR A 587 -14.93 -29.04 -49.99
CA THR A 587 -15.12 -28.73 -51.40
C THR A 587 -13.91 -29.23 -52.19
N TYR A 588 -14.06 -30.30 -52.94
CA TYR A 588 -12.98 -30.83 -53.77
C TYR A 588 -12.79 -29.94 -54.99
N THR A 589 -11.60 -29.35 -55.13
CA THR A 589 -11.18 -28.64 -56.34
C THR A 589 -10.11 -29.49 -57.06
N ALA A 590 -10.02 -29.38 -58.39
CA ALA A 590 -9.09 -30.15 -59.19
C ALA A 590 -7.62 -29.92 -58.83
N ASP A 591 -7.28 -28.78 -58.26
CA ASP A 591 -5.95 -28.43 -57.77
C ASP A 591 -5.66 -28.90 -56.33
N LYS A 592 -6.64 -29.52 -55.67
CA LYS A 592 -6.59 -29.97 -54.27
C LYS A 592 -6.29 -28.83 -53.26
N SER A 593 -6.38 -27.56 -53.67
CA SER A 593 -6.02 -26.42 -52.82
C SER A 593 -6.99 -26.21 -51.64
N SER A 594 -8.19 -26.81 -51.70
CA SER A 594 -9.23 -26.77 -50.69
C SER A 594 -9.33 -28.04 -49.84
N SER A 595 -8.52 -29.06 -50.08
CA SER A 595 -8.61 -30.35 -49.39
C SER A 595 -8.26 -30.25 -47.94
N SER A 596 -9.00 -30.94 -47.06
CA SER A 596 -8.69 -31.12 -45.64
C SER A 596 -7.94 -32.45 -45.42
N ILE A 597 -7.07 -32.50 -44.41
CA ILE A 597 -6.18 -33.63 -44.09
C ILE A 597 -6.52 -34.17 -42.70
N GLY A 598 -6.77 -35.47 -42.58
CA GLY A 598 -6.99 -36.09 -41.27
C GLY A 598 -5.76 -36.03 -40.38
N ILE A 599 -4.62 -36.56 -40.85
CA ILE A 599 -3.34 -36.52 -40.13
C ILE A 599 -2.24 -36.08 -41.11
N PHE A 600 -1.41 -35.15 -40.67
CA PHE A 600 -0.22 -34.71 -41.36
C PHE A 600 0.99 -34.88 -40.46
N MET A 601 1.99 -35.64 -40.91
CA MET A 601 3.23 -35.91 -40.17
C MET A 601 4.43 -35.31 -40.89
N LYS A 602 5.23 -34.53 -40.13
CA LYS A 602 6.54 -34.02 -40.56
C LYS A 602 7.62 -34.53 -39.58
N GLY A 603 8.03 -35.76 -39.77
CA GLY A 603 8.90 -36.51 -38.84
C GLY A 603 8.15 -37.09 -37.64
N GLY A 604 8.82 -37.95 -36.88
CA GLY A 604 8.22 -38.68 -35.76
C GLY A 604 7.59 -40.01 -36.18
N THR A 605 6.71 -40.55 -35.33
CA THR A 605 6.02 -41.84 -35.56
C THR A 605 4.51 -41.68 -35.40
N TYR A 606 3.77 -42.52 -36.13
CA TYR A 606 2.32 -42.66 -36.04
C TYR A 606 1.97 -44.11 -35.78
#